data_a2e5de5bf6cdb7a33911a8c4b0edcac5
#
_entry.id   a2e5de5bf6cdb7a33911a8c4b0edcac5
#
_cell.length_a   1.000
_cell.length_b   1.000
_cell.length_c   1.000
_cell.angle_alpha   90.00
_cell.angle_beta   90.00
_cell.angle_gamma   90.00
#
_symmetry.space_group_name_H-M   'P 1'
#
loop_
_entity.id
_entity.type
_entity.pdbx_description
1 polymer ?
#
loop_
_entity_poly.entity_id
_entity_poly.type
_entity_poly.pdbx_seq_one_letter_code
_entity_poly.pdbx_strand_id
1 'polypeptide(L)'
;MDQVQESSQYQDRVKADVLNMYMNYPYPSYSTEERKNIFAAELCRYRFLGLEPFLAGARIIDVGCGTGHRVLPLAQHFSVKEYVGIDHSSASLQVAEALVNELGMTNVTLLEGDLFKLPYDDEYFDIIISQGVLHHTSDPYRGFRELVRICRPGGFVNVFLYNKWNHRRHNLQKNKVNRLAGPDLEKRFEVAHRLFGTKPIDQMTPAEIAGFYDQYCHPHKSDHTFGETLGWFKKQGLSYWGSHPPLYWGSYPPLRLRDFIAMAQYRGALAKDYPFFHTRLSETIAKTSLRLPPLGTRSPPFDKPTILHRFFWQAMYALQGARGRYSGGAALCGRKYPLRERQNS
;
A
#
# COMPACT_ATOMS: atom_id res chain seq x y z
N MET A 1 -19.59 26.55 -16.66
CA MET A 1 -19.95 26.39 -15.23
C MET A 1 -20.36 24.96 -14.91
N ASP A 2 -21.12 24.30 -15.76
CA ASP A 2 -21.68 22.98 -15.51
C ASP A 2 -20.64 21.86 -15.29
N GLN A 3 -19.57 21.77 -16.08
CA GLN A 3 -18.55 20.73 -15.95
C GLN A 3 -17.73 20.81 -14.64
N VAL A 4 -17.50 22.00 -14.11
CA VAL A 4 -16.78 22.19 -12.82
C VAL A 4 -17.69 21.77 -11.66
N GLN A 5 -18.97 22.09 -11.76
CA GLN A 5 -19.96 21.77 -10.74
C GLN A 5 -20.27 20.25 -10.69
N GLU A 6 -20.39 19.59 -11.85
CA GLU A 6 -20.51 18.14 -11.96
C GLU A 6 -19.27 17.42 -11.40
N SER A 7 -18.06 17.94 -11.68
CA SER A 7 -16.82 17.40 -11.15
C SER A 7 -16.75 17.49 -9.62
N SER A 8 -17.19 18.61 -9.04
CA SER A 8 -17.23 18.78 -7.58
C SER A 8 -18.21 17.81 -6.93
N GLN A 9 -19.44 17.74 -7.44
CA GLN A 9 -20.47 16.81 -6.92
C GLN A 9 -20.03 15.35 -7.00
N TYR A 10 -19.34 14.96 -8.07
CA TYR A 10 -18.77 13.63 -8.19
C TYR A 10 -17.71 13.35 -7.12
N GLN A 11 -16.80 14.31 -6.86
CA GLN A 11 -15.76 14.17 -5.84
C GLN A 11 -16.37 14.03 -4.45
N ASP A 12 -17.35 14.85 -4.11
CA ASP A 12 -18.04 14.83 -2.82
C ASP A 12 -18.78 13.51 -2.60
N ARG A 13 -19.45 13.00 -3.63
CA ARG A 13 -20.13 11.70 -3.58
C ARG A 13 -19.14 10.55 -3.36
N VAL A 14 -18.05 10.49 -4.12
CA VAL A 14 -17.02 9.44 -3.95
C VAL A 14 -16.47 9.47 -2.52
N LYS A 15 -16.18 10.67 -2.01
CA LYS A 15 -15.68 10.85 -0.64
C LYS A 15 -16.68 10.35 0.40
N ALA A 16 -17.95 10.73 0.27
CA ALA A 16 -19.01 10.32 1.18
C ALA A 16 -19.24 8.80 1.19
N ASP A 17 -19.30 8.18 0.00
CA ASP A 17 -19.52 6.74 -0.14
C ASP A 17 -18.35 5.92 0.46
N VAL A 18 -17.10 6.35 0.22
CA VAL A 18 -15.90 5.71 0.77
C VAL A 18 -15.85 5.88 2.29
N LEU A 19 -16.13 7.10 2.80
CA LEU A 19 -16.18 7.37 4.23
C LEU A 19 -17.23 6.50 4.92
N ASN A 20 -18.45 6.43 4.39
CA ASN A 20 -19.52 5.61 4.95
C ASN A 20 -19.10 4.14 5.08
N MET A 21 -18.40 3.59 4.09
CA MET A 21 -17.93 2.21 4.15
C MET A 21 -16.92 2.01 5.30
N TYR A 22 -15.90 2.87 5.42
CA TYR A 22 -14.86 2.71 6.45
C TYR A 22 -15.31 3.14 7.86
N MET A 23 -16.37 3.94 7.97
CA MET A 23 -17.01 4.21 9.28
C MET A 23 -17.72 2.97 9.84
N ASN A 24 -18.31 2.15 8.97
CA ASN A 24 -19.00 0.92 9.37
C ASN A 24 -18.05 -0.30 9.44
N TYR A 25 -17.02 -0.33 8.59
CA TYR A 25 -16.08 -1.45 8.44
C TYR A 25 -14.64 -0.95 8.46
N PRO A 26 -14.08 -0.54 9.65
CA PRO A 26 -12.69 -0.09 9.76
C PRO A 26 -11.72 -1.12 9.22
N TYR A 27 -10.78 -0.68 8.36
CA TYR A 27 -9.86 -1.58 7.67
C TYR A 27 -8.42 -1.04 7.71
N PRO A 28 -7.41 -1.92 7.80
CA PRO A 28 -7.50 -3.36 8.04
C PRO A 28 -7.77 -3.68 9.52
N SER A 29 -8.51 -4.77 9.78
CA SER A 29 -8.73 -5.26 11.15
C SER A 29 -8.00 -6.59 11.33
N TYR A 30 -6.84 -6.57 11.99
CA TYR A 30 -6.01 -7.76 12.16
C TYR A 30 -6.04 -8.26 13.60
N SER A 31 -6.14 -9.58 13.77
CA SER A 31 -5.87 -10.24 15.04
C SER A 31 -4.41 -10.07 15.46
N THR A 32 -4.09 -10.31 16.73
CA THR A 32 -2.72 -10.23 17.26
C THR A 32 -1.74 -11.11 16.47
N GLU A 33 -2.15 -12.31 16.06
CA GLU A 33 -1.28 -13.20 15.27
C GLU A 33 -1.10 -12.71 13.83
N GLU A 34 -2.14 -12.20 13.20
CA GLU A 34 -2.05 -11.61 11.88
C GLU A 34 -1.15 -10.38 11.90
N ARG A 35 -1.20 -9.56 12.95
CA ARG A 35 -0.34 -8.37 13.12
C ARG A 35 1.15 -8.73 13.09
N LYS A 36 1.57 -9.84 13.69
CA LYS A 36 2.97 -10.30 13.63
C LYS A 36 3.41 -10.62 12.21
N ASN A 37 2.54 -11.30 11.45
CA ASN A 37 2.81 -11.62 10.06
C ASN A 37 2.86 -10.36 9.16
N ILE A 38 1.95 -9.42 9.40
CA ILE A 38 1.92 -8.13 8.68
C ILE A 38 3.16 -7.31 9.00
N PHE A 39 3.58 -7.21 10.27
CA PHE A 39 4.81 -6.53 10.66
C PHE A 39 6.03 -7.10 9.93
N ALA A 40 6.20 -8.42 9.90
CA ALA A 40 7.30 -9.06 9.19
C ALA A 40 7.28 -8.75 7.69
N ALA A 41 6.09 -8.76 7.07
CA ALA A 41 5.93 -8.44 5.67
C ALA A 41 6.27 -6.98 5.35
N GLU A 42 5.79 -6.03 6.18
CA GLU A 42 6.10 -4.60 6.02
C GLU A 42 7.58 -4.33 6.24
N LEU A 43 8.20 -4.92 7.28
CA LEU A 43 9.64 -4.82 7.51
C LEU A 43 10.45 -5.24 6.28
N CYS A 44 10.11 -6.38 5.67
CA CYS A 44 10.73 -6.82 4.44
C CYS A 44 10.50 -5.84 3.29
N ARG A 45 9.28 -5.32 3.15
CA ARG A 45 8.95 -4.33 2.11
C ARG A 45 9.82 -3.09 2.22
N TYR A 46 9.97 -2.51 3.42
CA TYR A 46 10.81 -1.32 3.64
C TYR A 46 12.30 -1.60 3.42
N ARG A 47 12.77 -2.78 3.77
CA ARG A 47 14.14 -3.24 3.43
C ARG A 47 14.34 -3.33 1.92
N PHE A 48 13.41 -3.95 1.19
CA PHE A 48 13.47 -4.02 -0.28
C PHE A 48 13.36 -2.66 -0.96
N LEU A 49 12.57 -1.76 -0.40
CA LEU A 49 12.51 -0.38 -0.87
C LEU A 49 13.80 0.41 -0.54
N GLY A 50 14.71 -0.15 0.27
CA GLY A 50 15.92 0.56 0.72
C GLY A 50 15.61 1.74 1.63
N LEU A 51 14.47 1.73 2.32
CA LEU A 51 14.03 2.80 3.23
C LEU A 51 14.48 2.57 4.67
N GLU A 52 14.81 1.35 5.06
CA GLU A 52 15.19 0.99 6.43
C GLU A 52 16.23 1.94 7.05
N PRO A 53 17.33 2.33 6.36
CA PRO A 53 18.35 3.23 6.94
C PRO A 53 17.85 4.65 7.20
N PHE A 54 16.69 5.03 6.67
CA PHE A 54 16.14 6.38 6.77
C PHE A 54 14.98 6.49 7.75
N LEU A 55 14.57 5.37 8.38
CA LEU A 55 13.42 5.35 9.29
C LEU A 55 13.77 5.88 10.69
N ALA A 56 14.95 5.50 11.23
CA ALA A 56 15.36 5.95 12.56
C ALA A 56 15.49 7.47 12.62
N GLY A 57 14.82 8.09 13.59
CA GLY A 57 14.81 9.54 13.78
C GLY A 57 14.06 10.34 12.71
N ALA A 58 13.35 9.69 11.78
CA ALA A 58 12.59 10.36 10.73
C ALA A 58 11.25 10.93 11.25
N ARG A 59 10.78 12.00 10.61
CA ARG A 59 9.38 12.44 10.66
C ARG A 59 8.61 11.71 9.56
N ILE A 60 7.65 10.90 9.96
CA ILE A 60 6.87 10.07 9.05
C ILE A 60 5.41 10.49 9.07
N ILE A 61 4.80 10.58 7.90
CA ILE A 61 3.35 10.71 7.78
C ILE A 61 2.78 9.52 6.99
N ASP A 62 1.72 8.93 7.52
CA ASP A 62 0.93 7.87 6.89
C ASP A 62 -0.45 8.43 6.54
N VAL A 63 -0.65 8.72 5.26
CA VAL A 63 -1.88 9.36 4.75
C VAL A 63 -2.83 8.29 4.25
N GLY A 64 -3.99 8.21 4.91
CA GLY A 64 -4.92 7.09 4.85
C GLY A 64 -4.41 5.94 5.73
N CYS A 65 -4.02 6.25 6.97
CA CYS A 65 -3.41 5.29 7.89
C CYS A 65 -4.37 4.18 8.32
N GLY A 66 -5.68 4.36 8.14
CA GLY A 66 -6.71 3.43 8.59
C GLY A 66 -6.56 3.13 10.08
N THR A 67 -6.55 1.85 10.42
CA THR A 67 -6.36 1.35 11.78
C THR A 67 -4.90 1.33 12.27
N GLY A 68 -3.96 1.88 11.50
CA GLY A 68 -2.54 1.98 11.86
C GLY A 68 -1.75 0.68 11.84
N HIS A 69 -2.37 -0.47 11.69
CA HIS A 69 -1.76 -1.80 11.86
C HIS A 69 -0.56 -2.09 10.96
N ARG A 70 -0.36 -1.35 9.87
CA ARG A 70 0.75 -1.57 8.93
C ARG A 70 2.00 -0.80 9.31
N VAL A 71 1.87 0.46 9.65
CA VAL A 71 3.00 1.39 9.77
C VAL A 71 3.36 1.71 11.21
N LEU A 72 2.39 1.80 12.14
CA LEU A 72 2.67 2.05 13.56
C LEU A 72 3.69 1.08 14.19
N PRO A 73 3.57 -0.25 13.98
CA PRO A 73 4.56 -1.19 14.54
C PRO A 73 5.96 -0.99 13.97
N LEU A 74 6.08 -0.54 12.71
CA LEU A 74 7.37 -0.20 12.10
C LEU A 74 7.93 1.10 12.69
N ALA A 75 7.08 2.11 12.85
CA ALA A 75 7.47 3.39 13.45
C ALA A 75 8.00 3.20 14.87
N GLN A 76 7.36 2.35 15.67
CA GLN A 76 7.86 1.95 16.99
C GLN A 76 9.20 1.23 16.90
N HIS A 77 9.29 0.20 16.03
CA HIS A 77 10.50 -0.62 15.89
C HIS A 77 11.75 0.18 15.52
N PHE A 78 11.60 1.17 14.65
CA PHE A 78 12.70 2.01 14.17
C PHE A 78 12.92 3.29 14.98
N SER A 79 12.18 3.51 16.06
CA SER A 79 12.30 4.71 16.91
C SER A 79 12.26 5.99 16.06
N VAL A 80 11.20 6.17 15.29
CA VAL A 80 10.99 7.37 14.48
C VAL A 80 10.87 8.60 15.40
N LYS A 81 11.26 9.76 14.91
CA LYS A 81 11.15 11.01 15.67
C LYS A 81 9.71 11.43 15.91
N GLU A 82 8.90 11.31 14.87
CA GLU A 82 7.51 11.70 14.85
C GLU A 82 6.73 10.80 13.88
N TYR A 83 5.57 10.34 14.28
CA TYR A 83 4.62 9.67 13.41
C TYR A 83 3.33 10.45 13.38
N VAL A 84 2.85 10.77 12.19
CA VAL A 84 1.55 11.36 11.97
C VAL A 84 0.71 10.38 11.14
N GLY A 85 -0.45 9.98 11.66
CA GLY A 85 -1.46 9.22 10.92
C GLY A 85 -2.63 10.13 10.55
N ILE A 86 -2.97 10.21 9.28
CA ILE A 86 -4.17 10.92 8.83
C ILE A 86 -5.11 9.94 8.16
N ASP A 87 -6.36 9.94 8.58
CA ASP A 87 -7.45 9.21 7.92
C ASP A 87 -8.74 10.05 7.97
N HIS A 88 -9.67 9.80 7.06
CA HIS A 88 -10.95 10.49 7.07
C HIS A 88 -12.03 9.72 7.83
N SER A 89 -11.73 8.47 8.27
CA SER A 89 -12.61 7.62 9.08
C SER A 89 -12.25 7.72 10.56
N SER A 90 -13.04 8.43 11.35
CA SER A 90 -12.87 8.49 12.81
C SER A 90 -12.98 7.12 13.47
N ALA A 91 -13.79 6.21 12.93
CA ALA A 91 -13.88 4.83 13.41
C ALA A 91 -12.56 4.07 13.22
N SER A 92 -11.88 4.27 12.10
CA SER A 92 -10.54 3.69 11.86
C SER A 92 -9.50 4.29 12.81
N LEU A 93 -9.54 5.61 13.03
CA LEU A 93 -8.63 6.30 13.94
C LEU A 93 -8.80 5.86 15.39
N GLN A 94 -10.02 5.59 15.86
CA GLN A 94 -10.24 5.01 17.20
C GLN A 94 -9.52 3.67 17.39
N VAL A 95 -9.53 2.81 16.37
CA VAL A 95 -8.77 1.55 16.39
C VAL A 95 -7.26 1.81 16.38
N ALA A 96 -6.81 2.79 15.60
CA ALA A 96 -5.40 3.19 15.57
C ALA A 96 -4.94 3.75 16.93
N GLU A 97 -5.77 4.55 17.61
CA GLU A 97 -5.48 5.09 18.94
C GLU A 97 -5.33 3.98 19.99
N ALA A 98 -6.21 2.98 19.96
CA ALA A 98 -6.07 1.80 20.81
C ALA A 98 -4.75 1.07 20.58
N LEU A 99 -4.31 0.96 19.31
CA LEU A 99 -3.03 0.37 18.95
C LEU A 99 -1.84 1.23 19.42
N VAL A 100 -1.91 2.55 19.30
CA VAL A 100 -0.89 3.48 19.84
C VAL A 100 -0.69 3.27 21.35
N ASN A 101 -1.80 3.16 22.09
CA ASN A 101 -1.77 2.90 23.53
C ASN A 101 -1.19 1.51 23.83
N GLU A 102 -1.58 0.46 23.09
CA GLU A 102 -1.02 -0.90 23.22
C GLU A 102 0.49 -0.91 23.00
N LEU A 103 0.98 -0.15 22.01
CA LEU A 103 2.39 -0.04 21.66
C LEU A 103 3.18 0.90 22.61
N GLY A 104 2.52 1.66 23.46
CA GLY A 104 3.14 2.60 24.39
C GLY A 104 3.87 3.76 23.69
N MET A 105 3.40 4.17 22.49
CA MET A 105 4.02 5.24 21.72
C MET A 105 3.53 6.61 22.20
N THR A 106 4.47 7.56 22.36
CA THR A 106 4.17 8.93 22.82
C THR A 106 4.45 10.00 21.76
N ASN A 107 5.05 9.61 20.66
CA ASN A 107 5.44 10.49 19.53
C ASN A 107 4.52 10.32 18.31
N VAL A 108 3.26 9.99 18.56
CA VAL A 108 2.24 9.75 17.55
C VAL A 108 1.17 10.84 17.60
N THR A 109 0.79 11.36 16.44
CA THR A 109 -0.37 12.23 16.25
C THR A 109 -1.32 11.56 15.27
N LEU A 110 -2.57 11.34 15.67
CA LEU A 110 -3.63 10.84 14.79
C LEU A 110 -4.63 11.96 14.52
N LEU A 111 -4.92 12.21 13.26
CA LEU A 111 -5.80 13.31 12.83
C LEU A 111 -6.85 12.84 11.83
N GLU A 112 -8.09 13.23 12.06
CA GLU A 112 -9.10 13.16 11.02
C GLU A 112 -8.82 14.25 9.98
N GLY A 113 -8.73 13.86 8.70
CA GLY A 113 -8.33 14.80 7.67
C GLY A 113 -8.61 14.35 6.24
N ASP A 114 -8.42 15.29 5.33
CA ASP A 114 -8.61 15.09 3.90
C ASP A 114 -7.25 15.05 3.18
N LEU A 115 -6.99 13.96 2.47
CA LEU A 115 -5.80 13.79 1.63
C LEU A 115 -5.58 14.97 0.65
N PHE A 116 -6.65 15.59 0.19
CA PHE A 116 -6.56 16.70 -0.77
C PHE A 116 -6.22 18.06 -0.15
N LYS A 117 -6.15 18.11 1.20
CA LYS A 117 -5.85 19.32 1.98
C LYS A 117 -5.18 18.95 3.29
N LEU A 118 -3.93 18.50 3.22
CA LEU A 118 -3.17 18.13 4.41
C LEU A 118 -2.77 19.39 5.21
N PRO A 119 -2.98 19.41 6.55
CA PRO A 119 -2.76 20.58 7.39
C PRO A 119 -1.27 20.75 7.78
N TYR A 120 -0.37 20.61 6.81
CA TYR A 120 1.07 20.72 7.01
C TYR A 120 1.69 21.61 5.96
N ASP A 121 2.76 22.31 6.36
CA ASP A 121 3.58 23.11 5.49
C ASP A 121 4.26 22.27 4.41
N ASP A 122 4.68 22.93 3.34
CA ASP A 122 5.50 22.32 2.31
C ASP A 122 6.80 21.80 2.92
N GLU A 123 7.24 20.64 2.43
CA GLU A 123 8.59 20.11 2.73
C GLU A 123 8.85 19.77 4.21
N TYR A 124 7.82 19.39 4.97
CA TYR A 124 7.94 19.10 6.40
C TYR A 124 8.43 17.68 6.71
N PHE A 125 7.95 16.64 6.01
CA PHE A 125 8.19 15.25 6.35
C PHE A 125 9.37 14.63 5.61
N ASP A 126 10.07 13.71 6.28
CA ASP A 126 11.16 12.91 5.72
C ASP A 126 10.63 11.78 4.84
N ILE A 127 9.58 11.09 5.30
CA ILE A 127 9.00 9.94 4.64
C ILE A 127 7.49 10.06 4.64
N ILE A 128 6.92 10.04 3.45
CA ILE A 128 5.48 10.05 3.21
C ILE A 128 5.05 8.66 2.76
N ILE A 129 4.05 8.12 3.43
CA ILE A 129 3.47 6.81 3.16
C ILE A 129 2.00 7.00 2.82
N SER A 130 1.53 6.34 1.76
CA SER A 130 0.10 6.23 1.44
C SER A 130 -0.15 4.89 0.76
N GLN A 131 -0.64 3.94 1.54
CA GLN A 131 -0.78 2.55 1.09
C GLN A 131 -2.23 2.14 0.96
N GLY A 132 -2.67 1.89 -0.27
CA GLY A 132 -4.04 1.43 -0.49
C GLY A 132 -5.08 2.56 -0.46
N VAL A 133 -4.70 3.82 -0.72
CA VAL A 133 -5.54 5.00 -0.52
C VAL A 133 -5.86 5.72 -1.82
N LEU A 134 -4.84 6.18 -2.53
CA LEU A 134 -5.02 7.06 -3.70
C LEU A 134 -6.00 6.49 -4.74
N HIS A 135 -5.97 5.19 -4.98
CA HIS A 135 -6.86 4.56 -5.95
C HIS A 135 -8.33 4.44 -5.51
N HIS A 136 -8.63 4.83 -4.27
CA HIS A 136 -9.98 4.95 -3.73
C HIS A 136 -10.50 6.39 -3.73
N THR A 137 -9.69 7.33 -4.19
CA THR A 137 -10.06 8.74 -4.29
C THR A 137 -10.59 9.09 -5.68
N SER A 138 -11.34 10.18 -5.76
CA SER A 138 -11.87 10.71 -7.02
C SER A 138 -10.79 11.23 -7.99
N ASP A 139 -9.64 11.68 -7.45
CA ASP A 139 -8.49 12.16 -8.22
C ASP A 139 -7.16 11.69 -7.60
N PRO A 140 -6.70 10.47 -7.93
CA PRO A 140 -5.47 9.91 -7.39
C PRO A 140 -4.22 10.76 -7.64
N TYR A 141 -4.15 11.45 -8.79
CA TYR A 141 -2.99 12.27 -9.11
C TYR A 141 -2.97 13.58 -8.30
N ARG A 142 -4.11 14.19 -8.04
CA ARG A 142 -4.21 15.35 -7.15
C ARG A 142 -3.75 14.97 -5.73
N GLY A 143 -4.23 13.83 -5.21
CA GLY A 143 -3.76 13.31 -3.93
C GLY A 143 -2.25 13.07 -3.92
N PHE A 144 -1.71 12.46 -4.97
CA PHE A 144 -0.27 12.26 -5.09
C PHE A 144 0.54 13.56 -5.08
N ARG A 145 0.04 14.61 -5.73
CA ARG A 145 0.68 15.95 -5.69
C ARG A 145 0.75 16.51 -4.27
N GLU A 146 -0.29 16.31 -3.50
CA GLU A 146 -0.35 16.78 -2.11
C GLU A 146 0.65 16.04 -1.23
N LEU A 147 0.82 14.72 -1.42
CA LEU A 147 1.87 13.94 -0.77
C LEU A 147 3.28 14.47 -1.09
N VAL A 148 3.52 14.84 -2.35
CA VAL A 148 4.83 15.38 -2.78
C VAL A 148 5.06 16.78 -2.23
N ARG A 149 4.02 17.59 -2.08
CA ARG A 149 4.11 18.95 -1.52
C ARG A 149 4.73 18.93 -0.13
N ILE A 150 4.24 18.07 0.76
CA ILE A 150 4.68 17.99 2.15
C ILE A 150 6.00 17.22 2.34
N CYS A 151 6.52 16.57 1.28
CA CYS A 151 7.80 15.86 1.32
C CYS A 151 8.97 16.85 1.21
N ARG A 152 9.91 16.80 2.14
CA ARG A 152 11.12 17.66 2.07
C ARG A 152 12.07 17.24 0.93
N PRO A 153 12.95 18.13 0.47
CA PRO A 153 14.07 17.75 -0.37
C PRO A 153 14.92 16.65 0.29
N GLY A 154 15.29 15.63 -0.47
CA GLY A 154 15.98 14.44 0.05
C GLY A 154 15.06 13.39 0.68
N GLY A 155 13.79 13.71 0.92
CA GLY A 155 12.78 12.82 1.48
C GLY A 155 12.20 11.83 0.46
N PHE A 156 11.30 10.96 0.94
CA PHE A 156 10.76 9.87 0.18
C PHE A 156 9.22 9.88 0.17
N VAL A 157 8.65 9.54 -0.98
CA VAL A 157 7.21 9.31 -1.14
C VAL A 157 6.99 7.86 -1.55
N ASN A 158 6.32 7.10 -0.70
CA ASN A 158 6.00 5.69 -0.91
C ASN A 158 4.49 5.51 -1.05
N VAL A 159 4.06 5.09 -2.23
CA VAL A 159 2.64 4.85 -2.54
C VAL A 159 2.40 3.41 -2.97
N PHE A 160 1.29 2.82 -2.52
CA PHE A 160 0.82 1.53 -3.00
C PHE A 160 -0.46 1.73 -3.80
N LEU A 161 -0.46 1.29 -5.05
CA LEU A 161 -1.58 1.41 -5.98
C LEU A 161 -1.97 0.05 -6.56
N TYR A 162 -3.25 -0.15 -6.79
CA TYR A 162 -3.74 -1.32 -7.50
C TYR A 162 -3.26 -1.33 -8.95
N ASN A 163 -2.74 -2.50 -9.37
CA ASN A 163 -2.24 -2.65 -10.73
C ASN A 163 -3.35 -3.12 -11.69
N LYS A 164 -3.56 -2.37 -12.77
CA LYS A 164 -4.60 -2.59 -13.77
C LYS A 164 -4.63 -4.03 -14.32
N TRP A 165 -3.49 -4.64 -14.53
CA TRP A 165 -3.40 -5.96 -15.14
C TRP A 165 -3.58 -7.09 -14.11
N ASN A 166 -3.08 -6.90 -12.90
CA ASN A 166 -3.27 -7.86 -11.81
C ASN A 166 -4.74 -7.92 -11.38
N HIS A 167 -5.41 -6.78 -11.30
CA HIS A 167 -6.79 -6.66 -10.86
C HIS A 167 -7.84 -7.01 -11.92
N ARG A 168 -7.45 -7.36 -13.15
CA ARG A 168 -8.42 -7.61 -14.24
C ARG A 168 -9.49 -8.63 -13.88
N ARG A 169 -9.11 -9.79 -13.33
CA ARG A 169 -10.06 -10.83 -12.91
C ARG A 169 -10.95 -10.35 -11.76
N HIS A 170 -10.34 -9.71 -10.78
CA HIS A 170 -11.05 -9.14 -9.63
C HIS A 170 -12.06 -8.07 -10.08
N ASN A 171 -11.70 -7.23 -11.04
CA ASN A 171 -12.62 -6.24 -11.61
C ASN A 171 -13.83 -6.87 -12.28
N LEU A 172 -13.66 -8.00 -12.97
CA LEU A 172 -14.80 -8.75 -13.53
C LEU A 172 -15.72 -9.26 -12.43
N GLN A 173 -15.17 -9.77 -11.33
CA GLN A 173 -15.94 -10.21 -10.15
C GLN A 173 -16.70 -9.05 -9.52
N LYS A 174 -16.02 -7.94 -9.23
CA LYS A 174 -16.61 -6.73 -8.66
C LYS A 174 -17.69 -6.13 -9.57
N ASN A 175 -17.45 -6.07 -10.88
CA ASN A 175 -18.44 -5.58 -11.84
C ASN A 175 -19.69 -6.48 -11.87
N LYS A 176 -19.53 -7.80 -11.67
CA LYS A 176 -20.67 -8.71 -11.53
C LYS A 176 -21.47 -8.41 -10.27
N VAL A 177 -20.82 -8.20 -9.14
CA VAL A 177 -21.47 -7.79 -7.88
C VAL A 177 -22.22 -6.47 -8.07
N ASN A 178 -21.57 -5.44 -8.58
CA ASN A 178 -22.17 -4.11 -8.79
C ASN A 178 -23.40 -4.17 -9.71
N ARG A 179 -23.34 -4.98 -10.77
CA ARG A 179 -24.47 -5.14 -11.71
C ARG A 179 -25.68 -5.84 -11.06
N LEU A 180 -25.45 -6.80 -10.16
CA LEU A 180 -26.50 -7.57 -9.51
C LEU A 180 -27.09 -6.87 -8.28
N ALA A 181 -26.27 -6.10 -7.54
CA ALA A 181 -26.64 -5.49 -6.27
C ALA A 181 -26.91 -3.98 -6.36
N GLY A 182 -26.42 -3.30 -7.41
CA GLY A 182 -26.51 -1.85 -7.52
C GLY A 182 -25.58 -1.11 -6.53
N PRO A 183 -25.93 0.10 -6.07
CA PRO A 183 -25.08 0.92 -5.20
C PRO A 183 -25.14 0.53 -3.72
N ASP A 184 -26.12 -0.24 -3.29
CA ASP A 184 -26.35 -0.61 -1.89
C ASP A 184 -25.21 -1.51 -1.36
N LEU A 185 -24.56 -1.13 -0.27
CA LEU A 185 -23.41 -1.83 0.28
C LEU A 185 -23.77 -3.20 0.84
N GLU A 186 -24.91 -3.31 1.56
CA GLU A 186 -25.34 -4.57 2.16
C GLU A 186 -25.72 -5.60 1.09
N LYS A 187 -26.46 -5.16 0.07
CA LYS A 187 -26.77 -6.00 -1.09
C LYS A 187 -25.50 -6.43 -1.85
N ARG A 188 -24.51 -5.54 -1.94
CA ARG A 188 -23.21 -5.92 -2.52
C ARG A 188 -22.54 -7.01 -1.71
N PHE A 189 -22.55 -6.89 -0.39
CA PHE A 189 -21.99 -7.90 0.50
C PHE A 189 -22.71 -9.24 0.35
N GLU A 190 -24.04 -9.25 0.41
CA GLU A 190 -24.85 -10.46 0.22
C GLU A 190 -24.57 -11.15 -1.12
N VAL A 191 -24.59 -10.38 -2.21
CA VAL A 191 -24.32 -10.89 -3.57
C VAL A 191 -22.86 -11.38 -3.68
N ALA A 192 -21.91 -10.64 -3.17
CA ALA A 192 -20.49 -11.00 -3.20
C ALA A 192 -20.26 -12.28 -2.38
N HIS A 193 -20.84 -12.36 -1.18
CA HIS A 193 -20.71 -13.53 -0.33
C HIS A 193 -21.34 -14.77 -0.98
N ARG A 194 -22.52 -14.65 -1.56
CA ARG A 194 -23.18 -15.75 -2.31
C ARG A 194 -22.33 -16.26 -3.48
N LEU A 195 -21.59 -15.35 -4.16
CA LEU A 195 -20.79 -15.71 -5.35
C LEU A 195 -19.37 -16.18 -5.02
N PHE A 196 -18.78 -15.67 -3.96
CA PHE A 196 -17.35 -15.80 -3.67
C PHE A 196 -17.03 -16.15 -2.21
N GLY A 197 -18.04 -16.20 -1.33
CA GLY A 197 -17.85 -16.59 0.08
C GLY A 197 -17.40 -18.06 0.17
N THR A 198 -16.49 -18.32 1.09
CA THR A 198 -15.90 -19.64 1.33
C THR A 198 -16.41 -20.31 2.61
N LYS A 199 -17.07 -19.53 3.46
CA LYS A 199 -17.66 -20.00 4.74
C LYS A 199 -18.91 -19.18 5.08
N PRO A 200 -19.80 -19.68 5.95
CA PRO A 200 -20.97 -18.97 6.42
C PRO A 200 -20.64 -17.62 7.07
N ILE A 201 -21.54 -16.64 6.96
CA ILE A 201 -21.32 -15.26 7.47
C ILE A 201 -21.14 -15.27 8.99
N ASP A 202 -21.91 -16.08 9.69
CA ASP A 202 -21.86 -16.23 11.16
C ASP A 202 -20.53 -16.81 11.67
N GLN A 203 -19.73 -17.40 10.76
CA GLN A 203 -18.39 -17.90 11.07
C GLN A 203 -17.28 -16.95 10.61
N MET A 204 -17.61 -15.82 9.99
CA MET A 204 -16.63 -14.81 9.59
C MET A 204 -16.25 -13.93 10.79
N THR A 205 -14.95 -13.69 10.91
CA THR A 205 -14.45 -12.70 11.86
C THR A 205 -14.74 -11.27 11.37
N PRO A 206 -14.78 -10.26 12.26
CA PRO A 206 -14.91 -8.86 11.85
C PRO A 206 -13.85 -8.44 10.80
N ALA A 207 -12.62 -8.94 10.93
CA ALA A 207 -11.54 -8.69 9.99
C ALA A 207 -11.83 -9.24 8.59
N GLU A 208 -12.40 -10.44 8.51
CA GLU A 208 -12.78 -11.05 7.24
C GLU A 208 -13.97 -10.34 6.60
N ILE A 209 -14.94 -9.89 7.41
CA ILE A 209 -16.07 -9.09 6.94
C ILE A 209 -15.57 -7.76 6.37
N ALA A 210 -14.75 -7.01 7.13
CA ALA A 210 -14.16 -5.74 6.66
C ALA A 210 -13.33 -5.94 5.40
N GLY A 211 -12.51 -7.00 5.34
CA GLY A 211 -11.74 -7.35 4.15
C GLY A 211 -12.62 -7.69 2.94
N PHE A 212 -13.79 -8.29 3.16
CA PHE A 212 -14.75 -8.63 2.10
C PHE A 212 -15.44 -7.38 1.55
N TYR A 213 -15.79 -6.42 2.42
CA TYR A 213 -16.30 -5.11 2.02
C TYR A 213 -15.25 -4.34 1.21
N ASP A 214 -14.02 -4.24 1.69
CA ASP A 214 -12.92 -3.58 0.97
C ASP A 214 -12.70 -4.21 -0.41
N GLN A 215 -12.71 -5.52 -0.49
CA GLN A 215 -12.41 -6.26 -1.70
C GLN A 215 -13.52 -6.18 -2.75
N TYR A 216 -14.78 -6.45 -2.37
CA TYR A 216 -15.87 -6.63 -3.30
C TYR A 216 -16.91 -5.51 -3.32
N CYS A 217 -17.10 -4.81 -2.20
CA CYS A 217 -18.19 -3.86 -2.03
C CYS A 217 -17.73 -2.41 -2.16
N HIS A 218 -16.41 -2.16 -2.17
CA HIS A 218 -15.85 -0.82 -2.18
C HIS A 218 -16.52 0.06 -3.27
N PRO A 219 -17.05 1.25 -2.91
CA PRO A 219 -17.86 2.04 -3.83
C PRO A 219 -17.06 2.63 -5.00
N HIS A 220 -15.81 3.02 -4.76
CA HIS A 220 -14.96 3.63 -5.76
C HIS A 220 -13.55 3.02 -5.78
N LYS A 221 -13.03 2.80 -6.99
CA LYS A 221 -11.68 2.27 -7.17
C LYS A 221 -11.18 2.59 -8.59
N SER A 222 -9.92 2.97 -8.68
CA SER A 222 -9.18 3.07 -9.93
C SER A 222 -8.00 2.10 -9.95
N ASP A 223 -7.55 1.72 -11.15
CA ASP A 223 -6.40 0.83 -11.33
C ASP A 223 -5.37 1.53 -12.21
N HIS A 224 -4.10 1.41 -11.82
CA HIS A 224 -3.00 2.15 -12.43
C HIS A 224 -1.95 1.23 -13.04
N THR A 225 -1.24 1.72 -14.02
CA THR A 225 -0.07 1.03 -14.58
C THR A 225 1.22 1.55 -13.94
N PHE A 226 2.28 0.75 -13.97
CA PHE A 226 3.60 1.22 -13.53
C PHE A 226 4.06 2.45 -14.32
N GLY A 227 3.77 2.48 -15.63
CA GLY A 227 4.14 3.62 -16.49
C GLY A 227 3.44 4.90 -16.10
N GLU A 228 2.17 4.84 -15.73
CA GLU A 228 1.39 5.96 -15.25
C GLU A 228 1.96 6.51 -13.94
N THR A 229 2.17 5.65 -12.94
CA THR A 229 2.70 6.07 -11.63
C THR A 229 4.12 6.63 -11.74
N LEU A 230 4.99 6.03 -12.56
CA LEU A 230 6.32 6.58 -12.85
C LEU A 230 6.23 7.91 -13.61
N GLY A 231 5.20 8.09 -14.45
CA GLY A 231 4.87 9.38 -15.07
C GLY A 231 4.52 10.45 -14.04
N TRP A 232 3.79 10.11 -12.98
CA TRP A 232 3.50 11.02 -11.87
C TRP A 232 4.78 11.44 -11.14
N PHE A 233 5.67 10.49 -10.86
CA PHE A 233 6.98 10.78 -10.26
C PHE A 233 7.75 11.80 -11.10
N LYS A 234 7.88 11.56 -12.41
CA LYS A 234 8.56 12.47 -13.33
C LYS A 234 7.93 13.87 -13.33
N LYS A 235 6.60 13.95 -13.41
CA LYS A 235 5.87 15.24 -13.41
C LYS A 235 6.08 16.03 -12.12
N GLN A 236 6.24 15.35 -10.97
CA GLN A 236 6.47 15.96 -9.66
C GLN A 236 7.94 16.05 -9.26
N GLY A 237 8.85 15.74 -10.18
CA GLY A 237 10.30 15.84 -9.92
C GLY A 237 10.83 14.86 -8.90
N LEU A 238 10.18 13.71 -8.75
CA LEU A 238 10.70 12.58 -7.98
C LEU A 238 11.54 11.69 -8.88
N SER A 239 12.69 11.26 -8.40
CA SER A 239 13.44 10.16 -9.00
C SER A 239 12.96 8.83 -8.46
N TYR A 240 12.82 7.83 -9.33
CA TYR A 240 12.51 6.47 -8.89
C TYR A 240 13.59 5.98 -7.92
N TRP A 241 13.17 5.53 -6.74
CA TRP A 241 14.05 5.00 -5.73
C TRP A 241 14.00 3.48 -5.65
N GLY A 242 12.81 2.91 -5.62
CA GLY A 242 12.57 1.48 -5.56
C GLY A 242 11.11 1.11 -5.65
N SER A 243 10.82 -0.18 -5.71
CA SER A 243 9.45 -0.70 -5.71
C SER A 243 9.38 -2.09 -5.09
N HIS A 244 8.18 -2.43 -4.60
CA HIS A 244 7.86 -3.77 -4.13
C HIS A 244 6.53 -4.23 -4.76
N PRO A 245 6.50 -5.33 -5.57
CA PRO A 245 7.69 -6.03 -6.06
C PRO A 245 8.57 -5.15 -6.94
N PRO A 246 9.85 -5.49 -7.12
CA PRO A 246 10.77 -4.65 -7.87
C PRO A 246 10.41 -4.64 -9.34
N LEU A 247 10.50 -3.46 -9.94
CA LEU A 247 10.28 -3.27 -11.37
C LEU A 247 11.54 -3.49 -12.21
N TYR A 248 12.68 -3.61 -11.57
CA TYR A 248 13.98 -3.77 -12.21
C TYR A 248 14.67 -5.03 -11.71
N TRP A 249 15.04 -5.93 -12.64
CA TRP A 249 15.71 -7.19 -12.30
C TRP A 249 17.06 -6.99 -11.60
N GLY A 250 17.75 -5.89 -11.90
CA GLY A 250 19.01 -5.51 -11.26
C GLY A 250 18.88 -4.72 -9.96
N SER A 251 17.68 -4.31 -9.58
CA SER A 251 17.42 -3.66 -8.27
C SER A 251 17.46 -4.67 -7.13
N TYR A 252 17.41 -5.96 -7.45
CA TYR A 252 17.83 -6.99 -6.50
C TYR A 252 19.34 -7.15 -6.59
N PRO A 253 20.03 -7.26 -5.46
CA PRO A 253 21.25 -8.03 -5.47
C PRO A 253 20.88 -9.35 -6.15
N PRO A 254 21.72 -9.90 -7.04
CA PRO A 254 21.46 -11.21 -7.62
C PRO A 254 21.06 -12.09 -6.47
N LEU A 255 19.86 -12.68 -6.51
CA LEU A 255 19.30 -13.47 -5.44
C LEU A 255 20.35 -14.50 -5.04
N ARG A 256 21.12 -14.18 -4.02
CA ARG A 256 22.04 -15.14 -3.45
C ARG A 256 21.16 -16.14 -2.72
N LEU A 257 21.58 -17.39 -2.66
CA LEU A 257 20.84 -18.44 -1.94
C LEU A 257 20.37 -17.96 -0.54
N ARG A 258 21.18 -17.15 0.15
CA ARG A 258 20.86 -16.53 1.44
C ARG A 258 19.66 -15.57 1.40
N ASP A 259 19.48 -14.81 0.30
CA ASP A 259 18.39 -13.84 0.12
C ASP A 259 17.09 -14.61 -0.16
N PHE A 260 17.19 -15.71 -0.91
CA PHE A 260 16.12 -16.66 -1.14
C PHE A 260 15.67 -17.33 0.18
N ILE A 261 16.63 -17.77 1.00
CA ILE A 261 16.34 -18.38 2.30
C ILE A 261 15.70 -17.37 3.25
N ALA A 262 16.20 -16.11 3.30
CA ALA A 262 15.61 -15.04 4.12
C ALA A 262 14.18 -14.75 3.70
N MET A 263 13.89 -14.66 2.38
CA MET A 263 12.54 -14.48 1.87
C MET A 263 11.62 -15.67 2.20
N ALA A 264 12.13 -16.88 2.15
CA ALA A 264 11.38 -18.08 2.51
C ALA A 264 11.08 -18.15 4.02
N GLN A 265 11.97 -17.63 4.87
CA GLN A 265 11.78 -17.57 6.33
C GLN A 265 10.74 -16.52 6.75
N TYR A 266 10.55 -15.44 5.98
CA TYR A 266 9.48 -14.46 6.19
C TYR A 266 8.18 -14.93 5.54
N ARG A 267 7.64 -16.01 6.06
CA ARG A 267 6.47 -16.76 5.59
C ARG A 267 5.36 -15.98 4.92
N GLY A 268 4.84 -16.55 3.84
CA GLY A 268 3.45 -16.37 3.36
C GLY A 268 3.12 -15.04 2.70
N ALA A 269 3.41 -13.90 3.28
CA ALA A 269 3.07 -12.60 2.71
C ALA A 269 3.91 -12.30 1.45
N LEU A 270 5.20 -12.59 1.48
CA LEU A 270 6.08 -12.43 0.30
C LEU A 270 5.80 -13.46 -0.79
N ALA A 271 5.38 -14.68 -0.43
CA ALA A 271 5.06 -15.71 -1.41
C ALA A 271 3.84 -15.35 -2.26
N LYS A 272 2.91 -14.53 -1.74
CA LYS A 272 1.79 -13.98 -2.53
C LYS A 272 2.27 -12.98 -3.58
N ASP A 273 3.28 -12.19 -3.24
CA ASP A 273 3.83 -11.14 -4.10
C ASP A 273 4.85 -11.68 -5.12
N TYR A 274 5.42 -12.88 -4.87
CA TYR A 274 6.43 -13.51 -5.73
C TYR A 274 5.99 -14.89 -6.23
N PRO A 275 5.39 -14.99 -7.41
CA PRO A 275 4.81 -16.22 -7.94
C PRO A 275 5.84 -17.34 -8.18
N PHE A 276 7.12 -17.01 -8.30
CA PHE A 276 8.20 -17.99 -8.49
C PHE A 276 8.59 -18.71 -7.20
N PHE A 277 8.19 -18.22 -6.02
CA PHE A 277 8.65 -18.72 -4.73
C PHE A 277 7.63 -19.63 -4.01
N HIS A 278 6.45 -19.86 -4.61
CA HIS A 278 5.45 -20.78 -4.06
C HIS A 278 5.80 -22.22 -4.44
N THR A 279 6.91 -22.73 -3.95
CA THR A 279 7.32 -24.12 -4.15
C THR A 279 7.41 -24.85 -2.81
N ARG A 280 7.27 -26.19 -2.83
CA ARG A 280 7.52 -27.05 -1.66
C ARG A 280 8.91 -26.79 -1.04
N LEU A 281 9.88 -26.37 -1.87
CA LEU A 281 11.22 -26.01 -1.43
C LEU A 281 11.18 -24.76 -0.54
N SER A 282 10.41 -23.72 -0.85
CA SER A 282 10.29 -22.53 -0.01
C SER A 282 9.64 -22.83 1.34
N GLU A 283 8.67 -23.75 1.39
CA GLU A 283 8.07 -24.22 2.64
C GLU A 283 9.07 -25.02 3.49
N THR A 284 9.89 -25.86 2.86
CA THR A 284 10.94 -26.64 3.53
C THR A 284 12.01 -25.72 4.10
N ILE A 285 12.45 -24.73 3.34
CA ILE A 285 13.45 -23.75 3.77
C ILE A 285 12.91 -22.85 4.91
N ALA A 286 11.63 -22.48 4.88
CA ALA A 286 10.99 -21.72 5.94
C ALA A 286 10.96 -22.46 7.30
N LYS A 287 11.02 -23.77 7.29
CA LYS A 287 11.06 -24.62 8.50
C LYS A 287 12.47 -24.77 9.07
N THR A 288 13.51 -24.39 8.33
CA THR A 288 14.89 -24.47 8.82
C THR A 288 15.19 -23.25 9.70
N SER A 289 15.72 -23.51 10.90
CA SER A 289 16.06 -22.48 11.90
C SER A 289 17.35 -21.69 11.60
N LEU A 290 17.76 -21.59 10.34
CA LEU A 290 18.92 -20.83 9.92
C LEU A 290 18.66 -19.32 10.13
N ARG A 291 19.26 -18.74 11.19
CA ARG A 291 19.36 -17.30 11.37
C ARG A 291 20.36 -16.75 10.34
N LEU A 292 19.83 -16.11 9.32
CA LEU A 292 20.68 -15.45 8.34
C LEU A 292 21.02 -14.02 8.80
N PRO A 293 22.24 -13.54 8.50
CA PRO A 293 22.57 -12.14 8.70
C PRO A 293 21.64 -11.24 7.86
N PRO A 294 21.45 -9.98 8.28
CA PRO A 294 20.62 -9.05 7.54
C PRO A 294 21.05 -8.98 6.08
N LEU A 295 20.07 -8.90 5.18
CA LEU A 295 20.28 -8.78 3.74
C LEU A 295 21.28 -7.66 3.48
N GLY A 296 22.39 -8.00 2.82
CA GLY A 296 23.38 -7.01 2.43
C GLY A 296 22.71 -6.00 1.50
N THR A 297 22.52 -4.79 1.99
CA THR A 297 21.86 -3.72 1.28
C THR A 297 22.76 -3.25 0.13
N ARG A 298 22.30 -3.36 -1.12
CA ARG A 298 22.78 -2.45 -2.14
C ARG A 298 22.23 -1.08 -1.79
N SER A 299 23.13 -0.11 -1.68
CA SER A 299 22.70 1.28 -1.46
C SER A 299 22.02 1.82 -2.70
N PRO A 300 20.83 2.41 -2.57
CA PRO A 300 20.20 3.16 -3.68
C PRO A 300 21.07 4.36 -4.11
N PRO A 301 20.84 4.94 -5.30
CA PRO A 301 19.65 4.80 -6.12
C PRO A 301 19.68 3.54 -7.00
N PHE A 302 18.51 2.92 -7.17
CA PHE A 302 18.36 1.85 -8.14
C PHE A 302 18.17 2.44 -9.54
N ASP A 303 18.68 1.76 -10.56
CA ASP A 303 18.51 2.21 -11.93
C ASP A 303 17.03 2.37 -12.32
N LYS A 304 16.74 3.41 -13.09
CA LYS A 304 15.39 3.64 -13.62
C LYS A 304 14.89 2.42 -14.40
N PRO A 305 13.68 1.90 -14.12
CA PRO A 305 13.15 0.76 -14.87
C PRO A 305 13.01 1.12 -16.36
N THR A 306 13.67 0.37 -17.22
CA THR A 306 13.52 0.52 -18.68
C THR A 306 12.10 0.14 -19.12
N ILE A 307 11.76 0.46 -20.37
CA ILE A 307 10.49 0.05 -20.98
C ILE A 307 10.34 -1.48 -20.95
N LEU A 308 11.42 -2.22 -21.22
CA LEU A 308 11.42 -3.69 -21.20
C LEU A 308 11.14 -4.25 -19.81
N HIS A 309 11.74 -3.68 -18.75
CA HIS A 309 11.47 -4.09 -17.37
C HIS A 309 10.00 -3.84 -16.99
N ARG A 310 9.45 -2.69 -17.35
CA ARG A 310 8.05 -2.35 -17.10
C ARG A 310 7.11 -3.31 -17.83
N PHE A 311 7.42 -3.65 -19.09
CA PHE A 311 6.64 -4.60 -19.88
C PHE A 311 6.68 -6.00 -19.27
N PHE A 312 7.87 -6.49 -18.90
CA PHE A 312 8.05 -7.80 -18.26
C PHE A 312 7.20 -7.91 -16.97
N TRP A 313 7.33 -6.96 -16.07
CA TRP A 313 6.56 -6.98 -14.82
C TRP A 313 5.07 -6.83 -15.07
N GLN A 314 4.68 -6.04 -16.04
CA GLN A 314 3.29 -5.90 -16.44
C GLN A 314 2.71 -7.24 -16.95
N ALA A 315 3.47 -7.98 -17.74
CA ALA A 315 3.10 -9.32 -18.22
C ALA A 315 3.02 -10.31 -17.05
N MET A 316 3.98 -10.27 -16.12
CA MET A 316 3.96 -11.12 -14.92
C MET A 316 2.74 -10.86 -14.04
N TYR A 317 2.37 -9.59 -13.83
CA TYR A 317 1.16 -9.22 -13.09
C TYR A 317 -0.11 -9.69 -13.81
N ALA A 318 -0.15 -9.60 -15.13
CA ALA A 318 -1.27 -10.13 -15.92
C ALA A 318 -1.43 -11.65 -15.76
N LEU A 319 -0.32 -12.39 -15.77
CA LEU A 319 -0.33 -13.85 -15.54
C LEU A 319 -0.76 -14.20 -14.12
N GLN A 320 -0.35 -13.46 -13.11
CA GLN A 320 -0.80 -13.65 -11.72
C GLN A 320 -2.30 -13.41 -11.60
N GLY A 321 -2.78 -12.30 -12.14
CA GLY A 321 -4.21 -11.96 -12.14
C GLY A 321 -5.06 -13.00 -12.86
N ALA A 322 -4.57 -13.55 -13.98
CA ALA A 322 -5.25 -14.61 -14.71
C ALA A 322 -5.35 -15.93 -13.91
N ARG A 323 -4.33 -16.23 -13.08
CA ARG A 323 -4.32 -17.40 -12.19
C ARG A 323 -5.08 -17.21 -10.89
N GLY A 324 -5.72 -16.04 -10.67
CA GLY A 324 -6.45 -15.73 -9.45
C GLY A 324 -5.54 -15.50 -8.22
N ARG A 325 -4.25 -15.29 -8.44
CA ARG A 325 -3.29 -14.93 -7.39
C ARG A 325 -3.19 -13.41 -7.33
N TYR A 326 -3.78 -12.81 -6.31
CA TYR A 326 -3.75 -11.37 -6.14
C TYR A 326 -2.58 -10.96 -5.27
N SER A 327 -1.66 -10.19 -5.81
CA SER A 327 -0.77 -9.34 -5.02
C SER A 327 -1.35 -7.94 -4.79
N GLY A 328 -2.55 -7.69 -5.31
CA GLY A 328 -3.29 -6.44 -5.18
C GLY A 328 -2.69 -5.29 -6.00
N GLY A 329 -1.44 -4.95 -5.82
CA GLY A 329 -0.81 -3.79 -6.43
C GLY A 329 0.70 -3.78 -6.26
N ALA A 330 1.30 -2.60 -6.40
CA ALA A 330 2.72 -2.39 -6.17
C ALA A 330 2.97 -1.14 -5.33
N ALA A 331 3.88 -1.26 -4.37
CA ALA A 331 4.46 -0.11 -3.71
C ALA A 331 5.56 0.48 -4.61
N LEU A 332 5.49 1.78 -4.88
CA LEU A 332 6.52 2.53 -5.58
C LEU A 332 7.03 3.63 -4.66
N CYS A 333 8.34 3.76 -4.60
CA CYS A 333 9.02 4.78 -3.82
C CYS A 333 9.79 5.71 -4.74
N GLY A 334 9.58 7.01 -4.55
CA GLY A 334 10.34 8.08 -5.21
C GLY A 334 11.05 8.93 -4.18
N ARG A 335 12.26 9.45 -4.55
CA ARG A 335 13.03 10.39 -3.75
C ARG A 335 12.91 11.78 -4.34
N LYS A 336 12.61 12.76 -3.49
CA LYS A 336 12.56 14.19 -3.87
C LYS A 336 13.97 14.78 -3.77
N TYR A 337 14.54 15.20 -4.89
CA TYR A 337 15.84 15.87 -4.91
C TYR A 337 15.68 17.39 -4.86
N PRO A 338 16.68 18.12 -4.31
CA PRO A 338 16.75 19.57 -4.40
C PRO A 338 16.72 20.04 -5.86
N LEU A 339 16.14 21.19 -6.12
CA LEU A 339 15.98 21.73 -7.49
C LEU A 339 17.30 21.85 -8.27
N ARG A 340 18.44 22.02 -7.59
CA ARG A 340 19.78 22.15 -8.23
C ARG A 340 20.35 20.83 -8.78
N GLU A 341 19.91 19.67 -8.27
CA GLU A 341 20.39 18.35 -8.75
C GLU A 341 19.57 17.80 -9.92
N ARG A 342 18.46 18.46 -10.28
CA ARG A 342 17.58 18.02 -11.37
C ARG A 342 18.14 18.22 -12.78
N GLN A 343 19.19 19.02 -12.95
CA GLN A 343 19.76 19.32 -14.26
C GLN A 343 20.79 18.29 -14.74
N ASN A 344 21.26 17.37 -13.87
CA ASN A 344 22.32 16.41 -14.16
C ASN A 344 21.90 14.94 -14.05
N SER A 345 20.61 14.63 -13.93
CA SER A 345 20.05 13.28 -13.86
C SER A 345 19.04 13.07 -15.04
#